data_a1c6a460efd3c46e9b6367e3abd13622
#
_entry.id   a1c6a460efd3c46e9b6367e3abd13622
#
_cell.length_a   1.000
_cell.length_b   1.000
_cell.length_c   1.000
_cell.angle_alpha   90.00
_cell.angle_beta   90.00
_cell.angle_gamma   90.00
#
_symmetry.space_group_name_H-M   'P 1'
#
loop_
_entity.id
_entity.type
_entity.pdbx_description
1 polymer ?
#
loop_
_entity_poly.entity_id
_entity_poly.type
_entity_poly.pdbx_seq_one_letter_code
_entity_poly.pdbx_strand_id
1 'polypeptide(L)'
;MERLQKITDIPIFVLLNKIDLSDQDGVVAAVDFWQKTLPTATIFPISALHHANISHIFDCILEKLPECPPYFPKDEFTDRSMRFFISEIIREKILLIYKQEIPYSVEVVVDAYEESKKMINIRATIYASRDSQKAILIGKAGSAIKKLGIMARGDIEEFTGKKIFLDLNVKVSKDWRDNEESLRNFSYEA
;
A
#
# COMPACT_ATOMS: atom_id res chain seq x y z
N MET A 1 -9.60 5.05 22.83
CA MET A 1 -11.05 4.78 22.93
C MET A 1 -11.81 5.96 23.55
N GLU A 2 -11.49 6.42 24.73
CA GLU A 2 -12.18 7.55 25.40
C GLU A 2 -12.29 8.84 24.58
N ARG A 3 -11.33 9.14 23.70
CA ARG A 3 -11.38 10.29 22.79
C ARG A 3 -12.46 10.12 21.71
N LEU A 4 -12.62 8.92 21.15
CA LEU A 4 -13.61 8.64 20.11
C LEU A 4 -15.04 8.68 20.67
N GLN A 5 -15.24 8.23 21.90
CA GLN A 5 -16.55 8.26 22.57
C GLN A 5 -17.08 9.69 22.83
N LYS A 6 -16.17 10.67 22.86
CA LYS A 6 -16.51 12.10 23.04
C LYS A 6 -16.85 12.83 21.73
N ILE A 7 -16.64 12.18 20.59
CA ILE A 7 -16.95 12.77 19.27
C ILE A 7 -18.42 12.47 18.98
N THR A 8 -19.24 13.51 18.94
CA THR A 8 -20.69 13.40 18.67
C THR A 8 -21.09 13.97 17.32
N ASP A 9 -20.31 14.90 16.80
CA ASP A 9 -20.67 15.73 15.64
C ASP A 9 -20.05 15.26 14.32
N ILE A 10 -19.13 14.29 14.39
CA ILE A 10 -18.45 13.73 13.22
C ILE A 10 -18.87 12.28 13.04
N PRO A 11 -19.33 11.86 11.85
CA PRO A 11 -19.64 10.46 11.57
C PRO A 11 -18.43 9.56 11.80
N ILE A 12 -18.59 8.49 12.56
CA ILE A 12 -17.56 7.49 12.83
C ILE A 12 -17.94 6.19 12.15
N PHE A 13 -17.07 5.68 11.28
CA PHE A 13 -17.18 4.37 10.67
C PHE A 13 -16.13 3.43 11.25
N VAL A 14 -16.55 2.27 11.72
CA VAL A 14 -15.67 1.20 12.19
C VAL A 14 -15.70 0.07 11.17
N LEU A 15 -14.56 -0.17 10.51
CA LEU A 15 -14.42 -1.21 9.49
C LEU A 15 -13.78 -2.46 10.11
N LEU A 16 -14.58 -3.52 10.30
CA LEU A 16 -14.11 -4.81 10.78
C LEU A 16 -13.65 -5.62 9.58
N ASN A 17 -12.35 -5.51 9.25
CA ASN A 17 -11.79 -6.13 8.06
C ASN A 17 -11.40 -7.60 8.30
N LYS A 18 -11.24 -8.34 7.20
CA LYS A 18 -10.86 -9.76 7.15
C LYS A 18 -11.93 -10.72 7.68
N ILE A 19 -13.22 -10.43 7.43
CA ILE A 19 -14.31 -11.33 7.81
C ILE A 19 -14.23 -12.70 7.11
N ASP A 20 -13.49 -12.78 6.01
CA ASP A 20 -13.16 -14.02 5.29
C ASP A 20 -12.32 -15.01 6.11
N LEU A 21 -11.66 -14.55 7.18
CA LEU A 21 -10.90 -15.39 8.12
C LEU A 21 -11.67 -15.78 9.38
N SER A 22 -12.93 -15.36 9.53
CA SER A 22 -13.76 -15.59 10.70
C SER A 22 -15.04 -16.34 10.31
N ASP A 23 -15.63 -17.05 11.25
CA ASP A 23 -16.97 -17.59 11.11
C ASP A 23 -18.04 -16.51 11.35
N GLN A 24 -19.29 -16.84 11.04
CA GLN A 24 -20.40 -15.91 11.18
C GLN A 24 -20.62 -15.45 12.63
N ASP A 25 -20.48 -16.37 13.59
CA ASP A 25 -20.70 -16.06 15.01
C ASP A 25 -19.62 -15.10 15.54
N GLY A 26 -18.37 -15.29 15.12
CA GLY A 26 -17.26 -14.40 15.43
C GLY A 26 -17.45 -12.99 14.87
N VAL A 27 -17.95 -12.89 13.63
CA VAL A 27 -18.27 -11.58 13.02
C VAL A 27 -19.40 -10.88 13.80
N VAL A 28 -20.49 -11.59 14.13
CA VAL A 28 -21.61 -11.04 14.91
C VAL A 28 -21.12 -10.56 16.28
N ALA A 29 -20.35 -11.39 16.99
CA ALA A 29 -19.80 -11.02 18.30
C ALA A 29 -18.90 -9.75 18.23
N ALA A 30 -18.09 -9.63 17.18
CA ALA A 30 -17.26 -8.45 16.96
C ALA A 30 -18.09 -7.19 16.68
N VAL A 31 -19.15 -7.30 15.86
CA VAL A 31 -20.08 -6.20 15.58
C VAL A 31 -20.76 -5.75 16.88
N ASP A 32 -21.29 -6.68 17.67
CA ASP A 32 -21.96 -6.40 18.95
C ASP A 32 -21.02 -5.73 19.96
N PHE A 33 -19.77 -6.19 20.02
CA PHE A 33 -18.76 -5.59 20.88
C PHE A 33 -18.51 -4.11 20.51
N TRP A 34 -18.30 -3.84 19.23
CA TRP A 34 -18.01 -2.49 18.76
C TRP A 34 -19.24 -1.57 18.86
N GLN A 35 -20.45 -2.09 18.60
CA GLN A 35 -21.68 -1.33 18.74
C GLN A 35 -21.92 -0.89 20.20
N LYS A 36 -21.58 -1.76 21.18
CA LYS A 36 -21.63 -1.41 22.61
C LYS A 36 -20.54 -0.44 23.00
N THR A 37 -19.35 -0.57 22.41
CA THR A 37 -18.18 0.25 22.74
C THR A 37 -18.28 1.66 22.16
N LEU A 38 -18.80 1.79 20.93
CA LEU A 38 -19.01 3.06 20.22
C LEU A 38 -20.44 3.11 19.66
N PRO A 39 -21.43 3.44 20.49
CA PRO A 39 -22.86 3.42 20.09
C PRO A 39 -23.19 4.38 18.94
N THR A 40 -22.41 5.46 18.78
CA THR A 40 -22.61 6.48 17.73
C THR A 40 -21.94 6.09 16.40
N ALA A 41 -21.12 5.05 16.38
CA ALA A 41 -20.44 4.62 15.18
C ALA A 41 -21.27 3.66 14.33
N THR A 42 -21.11 3.73 13.01
CA THR A 42 -21.63 2.73 12.09
C THR A 42 -20.58 1.64 11.89
N ILE A 43 -20.96 0.39 12.12
CA ILE A 43 -20.04 -0.75 12.06
C ILE A 43 -20.21 -1.48 10.73
N PHE A 44 -19.12 -1.67 10.00
CA PHE A 44 -19.10 -2.36 8.72
C PHE A 44 -18.19 -3.60 8.78
N PRO A 45 -18.75 -4.81 8.80
CA PRO A 45 -17.98 -6.02 8.56
C PRO A 45 -17.61 -6.12 7.07
N ILE A 46 -16.33 -6.22 6.75
CA ILE A 46 -15.80 -6.19 5.38
C ILE A 46 -14.72 -7.25 5.13
N SER A 47 -14.53 -7.60 3.86
CA SER A 47 -13.30 -8.19 3.38
C SER A 47 -12.75 -7.33 2.25
N ALA A 48 -11.67 -6.61 2.51
CA ALA A 48 -11.00 -5.83 1.47
C ALA A 48 -10.42 -6.75 0.38
N LEU A 49 -9.94 -7.94 0.76
CA LEU A 49 -9.38 -8.92 -0.18
C LEU A 49 -10.42 -9.42 -1.21
N HIS A 50 -11.64 -9.66 -0.74
CA HIS A 50 -12.75 -10.19 -1.58
C HIS A 50 -13.75 -9.13 -1.99
N HIS A 51 -13.45 -7.85 -1.75
CA HIS A 51 -14.32 -6.70 -2.03
C HIS A 51 -15.72 -6.79 -1.39
N ALA A 52 -15.88 -7.60 -0.31
CA ALA A 52 -17.15 -7.75 0.36
C ALA A 52 -17.51 -6.46 1.15
N ASN A 53 -18.71 -5.94 0.91
CA ASN A 53 -19.28 -4.72 1.49
C ASN A 53 -18.52 -3.41 1.20
N ILE A 54 -17.53 -3.39 0.30
CA ILE A 54 -16.74 -2.19 0.00
C ILE A 54 -17.58 -1.11 -0.68
N SER A 55 -18.39 -1.46 -1.69
CA SER A 55 -19.24 -0.50 -2.41
C SER A 55 -20.21 0.20 -1.46
N HIS A 56 -20.82 -0.55 -0.54
CA HIS A 56 -21.74 0.01 0.45
C HIS A 56 -21.09 1.05 1.37
N ILE A 57 -19.82 0.86 1.73
CA ILE A 57 -19.07 1.86 2.53
C ILE A 57 -18.90 3.14 1.74
N PHE A 58 -18.52 3.05 0.45
CA PHE A 58 -18.38 4.22 -0.40
C PHE A 58 -19.67 5.02 -0.50
N ASP A 59 -20.81 4.35 -0.67
CA ASP A 59 -22.12 5.01 -0.71
C ASP A 59 -22.40 5.74 0.61
N CYS A 60 -22.18 5.08 1.75
CA CYS A 60 -22.37 5.69 3.07
C CYS A 60 -21.40 6.86 3.32
N ILE A 61 -20.16 6.81 2.84
CA ILE A 61 -19.20 7.93 2.94
C ILE A 61 -19.73 9.10 2.12
N LEU A 62 -20.13 8.87 0.86
CA LEU A 62 -20.63 9.91 -0.03
C LEU A 62 -21.87 10.61 0.56
N GLU A 63 -22.79 9.87 1.17
CA GLU A 63 -23.97 10.43 1.83
C GLU A 63 -23.64 11.34 3.03
N LYS A 64 -22.50 11.13 3.69
CA LYS A 64 -22.09 11.87 4.88
C LYS A 64 -21.12 13.02 4.58
N LEU A 65 -20.55 13.06 3.39
CA LEU A 65 -19.66 14.16 3.01
C LEU A 65 -20.46 15.44 2.77
N PRO A 66 -20.00 16.58 3.32
CA PRO A 66 -20.62 17.86 3.02
C PRO A 66 -20.32 18.30 1.58
N GLU A 67 -21.28 18.95 0.93
CA GLU A 67 -21.01 19.61 -0.33
C GLU A 67 -20.04 20.76 -0.13
N CYS A 68 -18.90 20.72 -0.83
CA CYS A 68 -17.89 21.78 -0.81
C CYS A 68 -17.23 21.93 -2.18
N PRO A 69 -16.62 23.07 -2.47
CA PRO A 69 -15.74 23.20 -3.64
C PRO A 69 -14.58 22.20 -3.56
N PRO A 70 -14.08 21.71 -4.70
CA PRO A 70 -12.96 20.78 -4.71
C PRO A 70 -11.73 21.44 -4.10
N TYR A 71 -11.02 20.73 -3.21
CA TYR A 71 -9.76 21.19 -2.61
C TYR A 71 -8.58 21.14 -3.58
N PHE A 72 -8.66 20.26 -4.59
CA PHE A 72 -7.64 20.10 -5.64
C PHE A 72 -8.25 20.37 -7.01
N PRO A 73 -7.45 20.77 -8.00
CA PRO A 73 -7.88 20.85 -9.40
C PRO A 73 -8.52 19.54 -9.86
N LYS A 74 -9.59 19.61 -10.66
CA LYS A 74 -10.34 18.41 -11.09
C LYS A 74 -9.56 17.46 -12.00
N ASP A 75 -8.45 17.90 -12.55
CA ASP A 75 -7.50 17.17 -13.39
C ASP A 75 -6.32 16.59 -12.60
N GLU A 76 -6.21 16.92 -11.30
CA GLU A 76 -5.22 16.35 -10.39
C GLU A 76 -5.89 15.37 -9.42
N PHE A 77 -5.61 14.08 -9.55
CA PHE A 77 -6.15 13.03 -8.66
C PHE A 77 -5.30 12.81 -7.40
N THR A 78 -4.06 13.31 -7.38
CA THR A 78 -3.10 13.06 -6.31
C THR A 78 -1.93 14.04 -6.40
N ASP A 79 -1.34 14.34 -5.26
CA ASP A 79 -0.09 15.08 -5.10
C ASP A 79 1.17 14.20 -5.22
N ARG A 80 0.98 12.88 -5.33
CA ARG A 80 2.09 11.93 -5.40
C ARG A 80 2.69 11.84 -6.81
N SER A 81 4.01 11.70 -6.86
CA SER A 81 4.75 11.56 -8.11
C SER A 81 4.56 10.17 -8.73
N MET A 82 4.80 10.05 -10.05
CA MET A 82 4.85 8.75 -10.74
C MET A 82 5.86 7.79 -10.10
N ARG A 83 6.97 8.30 -9.57
CA ARG A 83 7.97 7.49 -8.86
C ARG A 83 7.37 6.79 -7.64
N PHE A 84 6.51 7.48 -6.91
CA PHE A 84 5.79 6.90 -5.77
C PHE A 84 4.91 5.71 -6.18
N PHE A 85 4.07 5.87 -7.20
CA PHE A 85 3.20 4.77 -7.66
C PHE A 85 4.00 3.57 -8.15
N ILE A 86 5.10 3.81 -8.87
CA ILE A 86 5.97 2.76 -9.36
C ILE A 86 6.63 2.01 -8.19
N SER A 87 7.12 2.72 -7.17
CA SER A 87 7.68 2.07 -5.97
C SER A 87 6.65 1.21 -5.25
N GLU A 88 5.39 1.69 -5.15
CA GLU A 88 4.30 0.93 -4.52
C GLU A 88 3.89 -0.30 -5.34
N ILE A 89 3.86 -0.22 -6.68
CA ILE A 89 3.62 -1.39 -7.54
C ILE A 89 4.71 -2.44 -7.33
N ILE A 90 5.98 -2.05 -7.30
CA ILE A 90 7.09 -2.97 -7.04
C ILE A 90 6.95 -3.58 -5.64
N ARG A 91 6.61 -2.78 -4.62
CA ARG A 91 6.43 -3.22 -3.24
C ARG A 91 5.26 -4.20 -3.11
N GLU A 92 4.16 -3.98 -3.79
CA GLU A 92 3.06 -4.93 -3.87
C GLU A 92 3.51 -6.29 -4.42
N LYS A 93 4.31 -6.32 -5.50
CA LYS A 93 4.81 -7.59 -6.04
C LYS A 93 5.79 -8.27 -5.10
N ILE A 94 6.54 -7.52 -4.30
CA ILE A 94 7.37 -8.08 -3.23
C ILE A 94 6.49 -8.78 -2.19
N LEU A 95 5.37 -8.18 -1.77
CA LEU A 95 4.40 -8.79 -0.85
C LEU A 95 3.79 -10.09 -1.39
N LEU A 96 3.57 -10.18 -2.70
CA LEU A 96 2.98 -11.36 -3.34
C LEU A 96 3.99 -12.51 -3.54
N ILE A 97 5.26 -12.19 -3.81
CA ILE A 97 6.27 -13.18 -4.19
C ILE A 97 7.02 -13.72 -2.97
N TYR A 98 7.38 -12.83 -2.04
CA TYR A 98 8.19 -13.19 -0.88
C TYR A 98 7.32 -13.42 0.35
N LYS A 99 7.84 -14.22 1.28
CA LYS A 99 7.13 -14.63 2.49
C LYS A 99 7.87 -14.21 3.75
N GLN A 100 7.27 -14.47 4.91
CA GLN A 100 7.81 -14.19 6.23
C GLN A 100 8.09 -12.68 6.41
N GLU A 101 9.26 -12.34 6.94
CA GLU A 101 9.65 -10.95 7.25
C GLU A 101 10.17 -10.16 6.04
N ILE A 102 10.49 -10.81 4.91
CA ILE A 102 11.11 -10.15 3.76
C ILE A 102 10.30 -8.94 3.25
N PRO A 103 8.99 -9.07 2.98
CA PRO A 103 8.20 -7.95 2.48
C PRO A 103 8.17 -6.74 3.42
N TYR A 104 8.29 -7.01 4.71
CA TYR A 104 8.21 -5.96 5.75
C TYR A 104 9.56 -5.35 6.09
N SER A 105 10.66 -5.89 5.55
CA SER A 105 12.03 -5.48 5.86
C SER A 105 12.72 -4.76 4.70
N VAL A 106 11.98 -4.42 3.66
CA VAL A 106 12.52 -3.78 2.46
C VAL A 106 11.91 -2.40 2.24
N GLU A 107 12.67 -1.56 1.56
CA GLU A 107 12.22 -0.30 1.00
C GLU A 107 12.53 -0.24 -0.49
N VAL A 108 11.66 0.41 -1.27
CA VAL A 108 11.83 0.52 -2.72
C VAL A 108 11.95 1.98 -3.12
N VAL A 109 13.08 2.32 -3.73
CA VAL A 109 13.35 3.68 -4.21
C VAL A 109 13.49 3.66 -5.72
N VAL A 110 12.77 4.54 -6.40
CA VAL A 110 12.93 4.79 -7.83
C VAL A 110 14.03 5.82 -8.04
N ASP A 111 15.23 5.35 -8.40
CA ASP A 111 16.42 6.19 -8.60
C ASP A 111 16.32 7.05 -9.87
N ALA A 112 15.79 6.47 -10.95
CA ALA A 112 15.64 7.16 -12.23
C ALA A 112 14.27 6.84 -12.86
N TYR A 113 13.67 7.87 -13.44
CA TYR A 113 12.45 7.79 -14.24
C TYR A 113 12.64 8.71 -15.45
N GLU A 114 12.80 8.12 -16.62
CA GLU A 114 13.05 8.83 -17.87
C GLU A 114 11.98 8.44 -18.89
N GLU A 115 11.10 9.37 -19.19
CA GLU A 115 9.98 9.16 -20.08
C GLU A 115 10.32 9.64 -21.49
N SER A 116 10.11 8.79 -22.47
CA SER A 116 10.15 9.10 -23.88
C SER A 116 8.77 8.92 -24.54
N LYS A 117 8.65 9.32 -25.80
CA LYS A 117 7.37 9.13 -26.52
C LYS A 117 6.91 7.67 -26.63
N LYS A 118 7.83 6.71 -26.62
CA LYS A 118 7.53 5.29 -26.88
C LYS A 118 7.73 4.39 -25.66
N MET A 119 8.58 4.78 -24.74
CA MET A 119 9.02 3.92 -23.64
C MET A 119 9.40 4.76 -22.42
N ILE A 120 9.25 4.17 -21.25
CA ILE A 120 9.73 4.73 -19.98
C ILE A 120 10.88 3.84 -19.47
N ASN A 121 12.03 4.45 -19.17
CA ASN A 121 13.15 3.78 -18.53
C ASN A 121 13.09 4.04 -17.02
N ILE A 122 13.05 2.97 -16.25
CA ILE A 122 12.96 3.02 -14.79
C ILE A 122 14.12 2.26 -14.20
N ARG A 123 14.83 2.88 -13.27
CA ARG A 123 15.79 2.21 -12.40
C ARG A 123 15.29 2.32 -10.97
N ALA A 124 15.18 1.19 -10.29
CA ALA A 124 14.76 1.14 -8.90
C ALA A 124 15.71 0.26 -8.07
N THR A 125 15.94 0.68 -6.84
CA THR A 125 16.73 -0.06 -5.86
C THR A 125 15.84 -0.54 -4.72
N ILE A 126 15.93 -1.83 -4.42
CA ILE A 126 15.30 -2.46 -3.27
C ILE A 126 16.35 -2.53 -2.16
N TYR A 127 16.10 -1.83 -1.07
CA TYR A 127 16.96 -1.82 0.11
C TYR A 127 16.49 -2.88 1.09
N ALA A 128 17.38 -3.80 1.46
CA ALA A 128 17.16 -4.82 2.49
C ALA A 128 17.96 -4.47 3.75
N SER A 129 17.48 -4.87 4.92
CA SER A 129 18.18 -4.59 6.18
C SER A 129 19.38 -5.51 6.42
N ARG A 130 19.46 -6.68 5.73
CA ARG A 130 20.50 -7.70 5.95
C ARG A 130 20.93 -8.37 4.64
N ASP A 131 22.18 -8.87 4.60
CA ASP A 131 22.71 -9.60 3.46
C ASP A 131 21.94 -10.90 3.15
N SER A 132 21.45 -11.61 4.18
CA SER A 132 20.61 -12.79 4.00
C SER A 132 19.31 -12.47 3.25
N GLN A 133 18.69 -11.36 3.56
CA GLN A 133 17.47 -10.89 2.88
C GLN A 133 17.76 -10.49 1.43
N LYS A 134 18.89 -9.81 1.18
CA LYS A 134 19.36 -9.51 -0.17
C LYS A 134 19.53 -10.79 -1.00
N ALA A 135 20.16 -11.84 -0.42
CA ALA A 135 20.32 -13.11 -1.11
C ALA A 135 18.98 -13.76 -1.47
N ILE A 136 17.98 -13.69 -0.59
CA ILE A 136 16.62 -14.21 -0.86
C ILE A 136 15.94 -13.39 -1.96
N LEU A 137 16.05 -12.05 -1.93
CA LEU A 137 15.46 -11.15 -2.93
C LEU A 137 16.04 -11.42 -4.33
N ILE A 138 17.32 -11.68 -4.44
CA ILE A 138 17.99 -12.00 -5.71
C ILE A 138 17.59 -13.43 -6.14
N GLY A 139 17.64 -14.38 -5.22
CA GLY A 139 17.38 -15.79 -5.47
C GLY A 139 18.51 -16.48 -6.24
N LYS A 140 18.39 -17.80 -6.43
CA LYS A 140 19.40 -18.59 -7.15
C LYS A 140 19.59 -18.08 -8.58
N ALA A 141 20.80 -17.68 -8.91
CA ALA A 141 21.16 -17.10 -10.22
C ALA A 141 20.25 -15.94 -10.67
N GLY A 142 19.74 -15.13 -9.72
CA GLY A 142 18.87 -14.00 -10.03
C GLY A 142 17.43 -14.35 -10.40
N SER A 143 17.00 -15.59 -10.19
CA SER A 143 15.67 -16.06 -10.61
C SER A 143 14.52 -15.33 -9.91
N ALA A 144 14.65 -15.00 -8.63
CA ALA A 144 13.59 -14.35 -7.87
C ALA A 144 13.42 -12.87 -8.27
N ILE A 145 14.50 -12.12 -8.38
CA ILE A 145 14.45 -10.72 -8.83
C ILE A 145 13.98 -10.61 -10.29
N LYS A 146 14.34 -11.57 -11.14
CA LYS A 146 13.85 -11.63 -12.53
C LYS A 146 12.32 -11.82 -12.56
N LYS A 147 11.78 -12.74 -11.75
CA LYS A 147 10.33 -12.95 -11.62
C LYS A 147 9.64 -11.68 -11.13
N LEU A 148 10.18 -11.03 -10.09
CA LEU A 148 9.69 -9.76 -9.58
C LEU A 148 9.64 -8.70 -10.68
N GLY A 149 10.74 -8.53 -11.42
CA GLY A 149 10.84 -7.54 -12.50
C GLY A 149 9.82 -7.77 -13.62
N ILE A 150 9.55 -9.03 -13.98
CA ILE A 150 8.55 -9.37 -15.01
C ILE A 150 7.14 -8.98 -14.53
N MET A 151 6.78 -9.31 -13.29
CA MET A 151 5.45 -9.00 -12.74
C MET A 151 5.26 -7.50 -12.56
N ALA A 152 6.23 -6.83 -11.92
CA ALA A 152 6.17 -5.38 -11.71
C ALA A 152 6.10 -4.61 -13.02
N ARG A 153 6.89 -5.02 -14.03
CA ARG A 153 6.87 -4.38 -15.35
C ARG A 153 5.49 -4.49 -15.99
N GLY A 154 4.83 -5.65 -15.93
CA GLY A 154 3.49 -5.84 -16.49
C GLY A 154 2.48 -4.85 -15.91
N ASP A 155 2.43 -4.72 -14.59
CA ASP A 155 1.49 -3.82 -13.93
C ASP A 155 1.85 -2.34 -14.14
N ILE A 156 3.16 -1.99 -14.21
CA ILE A 156 3.59 -0.63 -14.54
C ILE A 156 3.22 -0.28 -15.99
N GLU A 157 3.34 -1.22 -16.95
CA GLU A 157 2.89 -1.04 -18.33
C GLU A 157 1.37 -0.81 -18.40
N GLU A 158 0.60 -1.56 -17.64
CA GLU A 158 -0.86 -1.39 -17.53
C GLU A 158 -1.22 -0.03 -16.92
N PHE A 159 -0.57 0.35 -15.82
CA PHE A 159 -0.80 1.61 -15.13
C PHE A 159 -0.44 2.84 -15.97
N THR A 160 0.69 2.78 -16.71
CA THR A 160 1.19 3.93 -17.48
C THR A 160 0.69 3.99 -18.92
N GLY A 161 0.16 2.88 -19.45
CA GLY A 161 -0.20 2.74 -20.86
C GLY A 161 0.99 2.74 -21.83
N LYS A 162 2.24 2.61 -21.32
CA LYS A 162 3.49 2.69 -22.11
C LYS A 162 4.37 1.46 -21.89
N LYS A 163 5.24 1.21 -22.88
CA LYS A 163 6.29 0.19 -22.72
C LYS A 163 7.31 0.61 -21.67
N ILE A 164 7.75 -0.35 -20.85
CA ILE A 164 8.65 -0.12 -19.72
C ILE A 164 9.93 -0.93 -19.88
N PHE A 165 11.05 -0.26 -19.70
CA PHE A 165 12.32 -0.89 -19.35
C PHE A 165 12.53 -0.73 -17.84
N LEU A 166 12.55 -1.83 -17.10
CA LEU A 166 12.68 -1.85 -15.63
C LEU A 166 14.00 -2.51 -15.24
N ASP A 167 14.91 -1.73 -14.66
CA ASP A 167 16.15 -2.18 -14.05
C ASP A 167 16.01 -2.20 -12.53
N LEU A 168 16.08 -3.40 -11.92
CA LEU A 168 15.95 -3.62 -10.49
C LEU A 168 17.30 -4.00 -9.87
N ASN A 169 17.69 -3.23 -8.86
CA ASN A 169 18.88 -3.49 -8.06
C ASN A 169 18.51 -3.84 -6.62
N VAL A 170 19.36 -4.62 -5.93
CA VAL A 170 19.20 -4.90 -4.50
C VAL A 170 20.44 -4.47 -3.74
N LYS A 171 20.26 -3.58 -2.76
CA LYS A 171 21.34 -3.10 -1.87
C LYS A 171 21.00 -3.45 -0.42
N VAL A 172 22.02 -3.50 0.43
CA VAL A 172 21.84 -3.61 1.88
C VAL A 172 22.01 -2.23 2.50
N SER A 173 21.02 -1.81 3.25
CA SER A 173 21.08 -0.65 4.14
C SER A 173 20.79 -1.16 5.55
N LYS A 174 21.85 -1.37 6.34
CA LYS A 174 21.72 -1.93 7.69
C LYS A 174 20.89 -1.01 8.57
N ASP A 175 19.94 -1.61 9.28
CA ASP A 175 19.10 -0.93 10.29
C ASP A 175 18.49 0.40 9.81
N TRP A 176 18.14 0.47 8.52
CA TRP A 176 17.64 1.68 7.87
C TRP A 176 16.40 2.26 8.56
N ARG A 177 15.60 1.42 9.21
CA ARG A 177 14.39 1.85 9.93
C ARG A 177 14.68 2.62 11.21
N ASP A 178 15.83 2.34 11.82
CA ASP A 178 16.28 2.97 13.06
C ASP A 178 17.25 4.13 12.80
N ASN A 179 17.49 4.46 11.51
CA ASN A 179 18.40 5.51 11.08
C ASN A 179 17.61 6.65 10.44
N GLU A 180 17.54 7.80 11.12
CA GLU A 180 16.80 8.99 10.66
C GLU A 180 17.26 9.50 9.29
N GLU A 181 18.57 9.44 9.01
CA GLU A 181 19.10 9.87 7.72
C GLU A 181 18.62 8.94 6.58
N SER A 182 18.59 7.64 6.82
CA SER A 182 18.05 6.66 5.87
C SER A 182 16.55 6.89 5.65
N LEU A 183 15.79 7.13 6.72
CA LEU A 183 14.35 7.42 6.61
C LEU A 183 14.08 8.69 5.82
N ARG A 184 14.83 9.77 6.05
CA ARG A 184 14.72 11.00 5.25
C ARG A 184 15.07 10.76 3.78
N ASN A 185 16.13 10.00 3.50
CA ASN A 185 16.53 9.65 2.13
C ASN A 185 15.48 8.79 1.41
N PHE A 186 14.67 8.04 2.13
CA PHE A 186 13.56 7.25 1.62
C PHE A 186 12.22 8.03 1.59
N SER A 187 12.26 9.35 1.83
CA SER A 187 11.09 10.24 1.85
C SER A 187 10.06 9.92 2.95
N TYR A 188 10.49 9.30 4.03
CA TYR A 188 9.71 9.28 5.27
C TYR A 188 9.93 10.62 5.96
N GLU A 189 8.98 11.53 5.83
CA GLU A 189 8.94 12.76 6.63
C GLU A 189 8.64 12.40 8.09
N ALA A 190 9.43 12.95 9.02
CA ALA A 190 9.25 12.77 10.46
C ALA A 190 8.10 13.64 10.98
#